data_d5f9176a70b643e75bf03e82dcd00d79
#
_entry.id   d5f9176a70b643e75bf03e82dcd00d79
#
_cell.length_a   1.000
_cell.length_b   1.000
_cell.length_c   1.000
_cell.angle_alpha   90.00
_cell.angle_beta   90.00
_cell.angle_gamma   90.00
#
_symmetry.space_group_name_H-M   'P 1'
#
loop_
_entity.id
_entity.type
_entity.pdbx_description
1 polymer ?
#
loop_
_entity_poly.entity_id
_entity_poly.type
_entity_poly.pdbx_seq_one_letter_code
_entity_poly.pdbx_strand_id
1 'polypeptide(L)'
;MKKKTLVIIGGRGIGDLIYHLPLLKSLYESNNNKLIILSNKINQSKKVFKNENFYEKIIEFDNNRQSIFKTIKNIFFLTGQINEFKVDEVILTSHTSRLNIPVFLSNVKDKKIFSSGKFFFNKDKSLNHLSVSEKILKQSVDLNFLANKKDFYLSEGEVDPKLQESSLNIFISIDSHHDHNNWGIKSFIKIIEKLIIKKNVFVNFSPKKLYFLKFFNENLLNSKNLIFTHTETISRIMQIIQSCDIVIGNESGPVCLGASLKKKVHSIYSPIYTKPESQIIDPNNNYYNSNDNSSEEIIDKILRSIDF
;
A
#
# COMPACT_ATOMS: atom_id res chain seq x y z
N MET A 1 6.70 -28.48 16.58
CA MET A 1 5.32 -27.98 16.83
C MET A 1 5.07 -26.77 15.94
N LYS A 2 3.88 -26.68 15.36
CA LYS A 2 3.49 -25.51 14.54
C LYS A 2 3.33 -24.30 15.44
N LYS A 3 4.08 -23.23 15.18
CA LYS A 3 4.10 -22.02 15.99
C LYS A 3 2.96 -21.10 15.59
N LYS A 4 2.11 -20.71 16.52
CA LYS A 4 1.02 -19.75 16.29
C LYS A 4 1.57 -18.34 16.42
N THR A 5 1.56 -17.58 15.32
CA THR A 5 2.22 -16.28 15.21
C THR A 5 1.20 -15.16 15.01
N LEU A 6 1.31 -14.10 15.79
CA LEU A 6 0.61 -12.82 15.61
C LEU A 6 1.56 -11.81 14.96
N VAL A 7 1.17 -11.24 13.85
CA VAL A 7 1.89 -10.14 13.21
C VAL A 7 1.12 -8.84 13.37
N ILE A 8 1.75 -7.82 13.93
CA ILE A 8 1.17 -6.50 14.15
C ILE A 8 1.75 -5.51 13.15
N ILE A 9 0.91 -5.02 12.24
CA ILE A 9 1.26 -4.06 11.20
C ILE A 9 0.78 -2.67 11.61
N GLY A 10 1.70 -1.78 11.91
CA GLY A 10 1.38 -0.44 12.41
C GLY A 10 1.35 0.67 11.38
N GLY A 11 1.62 0.40 10.12
CA GLY A 11 1.57 1.33 9.01
C GLY A 11 0.15 1.93 8.82
N ARG A 12 0.06 3.02 8.06
CA ARG A 12 -1.18 3.79 7.90
C ARG A 12 -1.65 3.90 6.45
N GLY A 13 -1.18 3.04 5.59
CA GLY A 13 -1.55 3.08 4.17
C GLY A 13 -1.65 1.68 3.56
N ILE A 14 -2.29 1.60 2.41
CA ILE A 14 -2.38 0.36 1.64
C ILE A 14 -0.97 -0.08 1.18
N GLY A 15 -0.11 0.88 0.81
CA GLY A 15 1.29 0.61 0.48
C GLY A 15 2.01 -0.12 1.62
N ASP A 16 1.79 0.30 2.87
CA ASP A 16 2.39 -0.38 4.03
C ASP A 16 2.00 -1.86 4.13
N LEU A 17 0.76 -2.22 3.76
CA LEU A 17 0.34 -3.64 3.72
C LEU A 17 1.12 -4.41 2.65
N ILE A 18 1.25 -3.83 1.47
CA ILE A 18 1.94 -4.46 0.32
C ILE A 18 3.40 -4.74 0.68
N TYR A 19 4.07 -3.79 1.34
CA TYR A 19 5.46 -3.97 1.77
C TYR A 19 5.65 -5.09 2.79
N HIS A 20 4.61 -5.47 3.52
CA HIS A 20 4.66 -6.60 4.46
C HIS A 20 4.40 -7.96 3.81
N LEU A 21 3.91 -8.02 2.56
CA LEU A 21 3.59 -9.29 1.89
C LEU A 21 4.73 -10.31 1.90
N PRO A 22 5.99 -9.95 1.56
CA PRO A 22 7.09 -10.92 1.59
C PRO A 22 7.32 -11.51 2.98
N LEU A 23 7.22 -10.69 4.03
CA LEU A 23 7.34 -11.15 5.43
C LEU A 23 6.19 -12.11 5.77
N LEU A 24 4.94 -11.73 5.47
CA LEU A 24 3.76 -12.52 5.79
C LEU A 24 3.79 -13.88 5.08
N LYS A 25 4.12 -13.90 3.81
CA LYS A 25 4.25 -15.14 3.02
C LYS A 25 5.39 -16.02 3.52
N SER A 26 6.56 -15.45 3.80
CA SER A 26 7.70 -16.19 4.35
C SER A 26 7.40 -16.79 5.73
N LEU A 27 6.71 -16.05 6.59
CA LEU A 27 6.26 -16.56 7.89
C LEU A 27 5.28 -17.74 7.75
N TYR A 28 4.33 -17.62 6.83
CA TYR A 28 3.37 -18.67 6.54
C TYR A 28 4.06 -19.93 6.02
N GLU A 29 4.98 -19.79 5.07
CA GLU A 29 5.74 -20.88 4.49
C GLU A 29 6.64 -21.57 5.54
N SER A 30 7.35 -20.78 6.35
CA SER A 30 8.30 -21.29 7.35
C SER A 30 7.61 -22.01 8.51
N ASN A 31 6.50 -21.47 8.98
CA ASN A 31 5.77 -22.02 10.13
C ASN A 31 4.77 -23.10 9.71
N ASN A 32 4.45 -23.21 8.42
CA ASN A 32 3.36 -24.05 7.91
C ASN A 32 2.06 -23.88 8.73
N ASN A 33 1.81 -22.66 9.19
CA ASN A 33 0.64 -22.28 9.99
C ASN A 33 0.14 -20.89 9.59
N LYS A 34 -1.16 -20.73 9.58
CA LYS A 34 -1.80 -19.45 9.25
C LYS A 34 -1.56 -18.41 10.33
N LEU A 35 -1.36 -17.18 9.89
CA LEU A 35 -1.04 -16.05 10.76
C LEU A 35 -2.31 -15.41 11.33
N ILE A 36 -2.19 -14.83 12.52
CA ILE A 36 -3.13 -13.81 13.00
C ILE A 36 -2.51 -12.46 12.66
N ILE A 37 -3.26 -11.58 12.03
CA ILE A 37 -2.80 -10.26 11.64
C ILE A 37 -3.59 -9.20 12.40
N LEU A 38 -2.90 -8.31 13.07
CA LEU A 38 -3.45 -7.12 13.70
C LEU A 38 -2.95 -5.89 12.92
N SER A 39 -3.86 -5.12 12.32
CA SER A 39 -3.50 -3.97 11.50
C SER A 39 -4.35 -2.74 11.79
N ASN A 40 -3.90 -1.58 11.37
CA ASN A 40 -4.68 -0.36 11.50
C ASN A 40 -5.92 -0.43 10.58
N LYS A 41 -7.09 -0.05 11.11
CA LYS A 41 -8.36 -0.03 10.38
C LYS A 41 -8.30 0.79 9.08
N ILE A 42 -7.50 1.85 9.05
CA ILE A 42 -7.32 2.69 7.85
C ILE A 42 -6.71 1.92 6.67
N ASN A 43 -5.97 0.84 6.96
CA ASN A 43 -5.33 0.02 5.94
C ASN A 43 -6.32 -0.88 5.20
N GLN A 44 -7.50 -1.11 5.75
CA GLN A 44 -8.53 -2.01 5.20
C GLN A 44 -7.97 -3.41 4.82
N SER A 45 -7.11 -3.95 5.67
CA SER A 45 -6.36 -5.18 5.42
C SER A 45 -7.25 -6.39 5.11
N LYS A 46 -8.43 -6.49 5.74
CA LYS A 46 -9.42 -7.54 5.43
C LYS A 46 -9.86 -7.52 3.97
N LYS A 47 -9.92 -6.32 3.37
CA LYS A 47 -10.32 -6.16 1.98
C LYS A 47 -9.15 -6.38 1.03
N VAL A 48 -7.96 -5.83 1.39
CA VAL A 48 -6.74 -5.96 0.58
C VAL A 48 -6.29 -7.43 0.49
N PHE A 49 -6.33 -8.15 1.61
CA PHE A 49 -5.89 -9.55 1.69
C PHE A 49 -7.04 -10.57 1.51
N LYS A 50 -8.21 -10.16 1.00
CA LYS A 50 -9.39 -11.02 0.87
C LYS A 50 -9.09 -12.37 0.20
N ASN A 51 -8.24 -12.37 -0.82
CA ASN A 51 -7.90 -13.55 -1.63
C ASN A 51 -6.61 -14.26 -1.19
N GLU A 52 -5.99 -13.80 -0.11
CA GLU A 52 -4.77 -14.39 0.41
C GLU A 52 -5.07 -15.55 1.37
N ASN A 53 -4.19 -16.54 1.41
CA ASN A 53 -4.36 -17.75 2.22
C ASN A 53 -3.42 -17.87 3.42
N PHE A 54 -2.51 -16.91 3.60
CA PHE A 54 -1.49 -16.95 4.64
C PHE A 54 -2.01 -16.60 6.04
N TYR A 55 -3.25 -16.16 6.20
CA TYR A 55 -3.83 -15.80 7.49
C TYR A 55 -5.03 -16.66 7.89
N GLU A 56 -5.21 -16.84 9.20
CA GLU A 56 -6.41 -17.37 9.83
C GLU A 56 -7.41 -16.26 10.15
N LYS A 57 -6.90 -15.15 10.69
CA LYS A 57 -7.73 -14.05 11.17
C LYS A 57 -7.03 -12.71 10.96
N ILE A 58 -7.78 -11.72 10.50
CA ILE A 58 -7.36 -10.33 10.44
C ILE A 58 -8.22 -9.50 11.39
N ILE A 59 -7.57 -8.71 12.25
CA ILE A 59 -8.19 -7.80 13.20
C ILE A 59 -7.73 -6.39 12.86
N GLU A 60 -8.71 -5.52 12.69
CA GLU A 60 -8.45 -4.11 12.40
C GLU A 60 -8.76 -3.28 13.64
N PHE A 61 -7.78 -2.50 14.08
CA PHE A 61 -7.89 -1.63 15.24
C PHE A 61 -7.68 -0.16 14.85
N ASP A 62 -8.23 0.74 15.64
CA ASP A 62 -8.03 2.18 15.45
C ASP A 62 -6.79 2.67 16.21
N ASN A 63 -5.76 3.09 15.46
CA ASN A 63 -4.54 3.66 16.01
C ASN A 63 -4.41 5.17 15.74
N ASN A 64 -5.53 5.86 15.53
CA ASN A 64 -5.51 7.31 15.33
C ASN A 64 -5.03 8.05 16.60
N ARG A 65 -4.51 9.26 16.42
CA ARG A 65 -4.17 10.14 17.54
C ARG A 65 -5.43 10.43 18.35
N GLN A 66 -5.42 10.03 19.60
CA GLN A 66 -6.55 10.18 20.54
C GLN A 66 -6.07 10.86 21.81
N SER A 67 -7.02 11.27 22.66
CA SER A 67 -6.70 11.76 24.00
C SER A 67 -5.90 10.72 24.80
N ILE A 68 -5.19 11.16 25.81
CA ILE A 68 -4.35 10.31 26.68
C ILE A 68 -5.18 9.15 27.27
N PHE A 69 -6.38 9.45 27.77
CA PHE A 69 -7.28 8.42 28.34
C PHE A 69 -7.68 7.35 27.32
N LYS A 70 -8.04 7.76 26.10
CA LYS A 70 -8.35 6.80 25.02
C LYS A 70 -7.13 5.99 24.61
N THR A 71 -5.95 6.60 24.62
CA THR A 71 -4.69 5.88 24.34
C THR A 71 -4.41 4.81 25.39
N ILE A 72 -4.57 5.12 26.67
CA ILE A 72 -4.41 4.15 27.77
C ILE A 72 -5.44 3.01 27.62
N LYS A 73 -6.72 3.34 27.42
CA LYS A 73 -7.77 2.34 27.19
C LYS A 73 -7.43 1.40 26.02
N ASN A 74 -6.93 1.95 24.92
CA ASN A 74 -6.52 1.15 23.75
C ASN A 74 -5.32 0.25 24.05
N ILE A 75 -4.35 0.69 24.87
CA ILE A 75 -3.23 -0.13 25.29
C ILE A 75 -3.72 -1.38 26.04
N PHE A 76 -4.59 -1.22 27.03
CA PHE A 76 -5.15 -2.35 27.77
C PHE A 76 -6.02 -3.25 26.89
N PHE A 77 -6.84 -2.67 26.03
CA PHE A 77 -7.65 -3.41 25.07
C PHE A 77 -6.78 -4.28 24.16
N LEU A 78 -5.74 -3.70 23.54
CA LEU A 78 -4.83 -4.44 22.68
C LEU A 78 -4.04 -5.51 23.43
N THR A 79 -3.59 -5.22 24.65
CA THR A 79 -2.93 -6.22 25.51
C THR A 79 -3.85 -7.41 25.79
N GLY A 80 -5.12 -7.14 26.12
CA GLY A 80 -6.13 -8.18 26.33
C GLY A 80 -6.35 -9.03 25.08
N GLN A 81 -6.51 -8.38 23.92
CA GLN A 81 -6.66 -9.08 22.64
C GLN A 81 -5.45 -9.96 22.31
N ILE A 82 -4.22 -9.47 22.51
CA ILE A 82 -3.00 -10.25 22.27
C ILE A 82 -2.98 -11.50 23.15
N ASN A 83 -3.34 -11.37 24.44
CA ASN A 83 -3.39 -12.50 25.37
C ASN A 83 -4.48 -13.51 25.03
N GLU A 84 -5.67 -13.04 24.58
CA GLU A 84 -6.80 -13.88 24.19
C GLU A 84 -6.44 -14.82 23.03
N PHE A 85 -5.58 -14.39 22.08
CA PHE A 85 -5.19 -15.21 20.94
C PHE A 85 -4.34 -16.41 21.31
N LYS A 86 -3.75 -16.44 22.51
CA LYS A 86 -2.88 -17.54 22.97
C LYS A 86 -1.83 -17.92 21.93
N VAL A 87 -1.13 -16.91 21.40
CA VAL A 87 -0.07 -17.10 20.41
C VAL A 87 1.26 -17.43 21.06
N ASP A 88 2.09 -18.18 20.35
CA ASP A 88 3.44 -18.53 20.81
C ASP A 88 4.42 -17.38 20.59
N GLU A 89 4.16 -16.57 19.54
CA GLU A 89 5.04 -15.51 19.11
C GLU A 89 4.25 -14.26 18.66
N VAL A 90 4.79 -13.09 18.97
CA VAL A 90 4.33 -11.79 18.43
C VAL A 90 5.46 -11.14 17.66
N ILE A 91 5.17 -10.73 16.42
CA ILE A 91 6.06 -9.94 15.58
C ILE A 91 5.43 -8.57 15.39
N LEU A 92 6.06 -7.52 15.91
CA LEU A 92 5.65 -6.15 15.75
C LEU A 92 6.54 -5.45 14.72
N THR A 93 5.95 -5.08 13.57
CA THR A 93 6.67 -4.42 12.46
C THR A 93 6.60 -2.90 12.50
N SER A 94 5.95 -2.34 13.52
CA SER A 94 5.69 -0.90 13.63
C SER A 94 6.70 -0.18 14.50
N HIS A 95 6.89 1.09 14.18
CA HIS A 95 7.77 2.00 14.92
C HIS A 95 7.04 2.85 15.98
N THR A 96 5.78 2.54 16.31
CA THR A 96 5.03 3.38 17.26
C THR A 96 5.06 2.82 18.67
N SER A 97 5.45 3.67 19.64
CA SER A 97 5.41 3.34 21.07
C SER A 97 4.06 2.82 21.56
N ARG A 98 2.96 3.25 20.93
CA ARG A 98 1.59 2.82 21.26
C ARG A 98 1.33 1.34 21.03
N LEU A 99 2.06 0.71 20.10
CA LEU A 99 1.96 -0.72 19.82
C LEU A 99 3.01 -1.52 20.58
N ASN A 100 4.16 -0.91 20.90
CA ASN A 100 5.20 -1.55 21.69
C ASN A 100 4.72 -1.88 23.10
N ILE A 101 4.01 -0.94 23.77
CA ILE A 101 3.53 -1.12 25.14
C ILE A 101 2.58 -2.31 25.27
N PRO A 102 1.51 -2.47 24.44
CA PRO A 102 0.64 -3.64 24.50
C PRO A 102 1.38 -4.96 24.30
N VAL A 103 2.33 -5.00 23.37
CA VAL A 103 3.14 -6.20 23.13
C VAL A 103 4.03 -6.50 24.33
N PHE A 104 4.66 -5.47 24.89
CA PHE A 104 5.49 -5.64 26.10
C PHE A 104 4.69 -6.17 27.29
N LEU A 105 3.51 -5.62 27.53
CA LEU A 105 2.61 -6.01 28.62
C LEU A 105 1.90 -7.36 28.40
N SER A 106 1.92 -7.90 27.19
CA SER A 106 1.29 -9.19 26.92
C SER A 106 2.03 -10.36 27.57
N ASN A 107 1.30 -11.47 27.78
CA ASN A 107 1.84 -12.70 28.37
C ASN A 107 2.60 -13.58 27.36
N VAL A 108 2.73 -13.14 26.11
CA VAL A 108 3.43 -13.89 25.06
C VAL A 108 4.92 -13.93 25.38
N LYS A 109 5.52 -15.13 25.31
CA LYS A 109 6.94 -15.33 25.70
C LYS A 109 7.90 -14.85 24.61
N ASP A 110 7.63 -15.17 23.36
CA ASP A 110 8.48 -14.79 22.23
C ASP A 110 7.96 -13.51 21.57
N LYS A 111 8.70 -12.42 21.77
CA LYS A 111 8.33 -11.07 21.29
C LYS A 111 9.43 -10.53 20.40
N LYS A 112 9.15 -10.38 19.11
CA LYS A 112 10.06 -9.76 18.14
C LYS A 112 9.53 -8.38 17.80
N ILE A 113 10.18 -7.34 18.33
CA ILE A 113 9.77 -5.95 18.18
C ILE A 113 10.79 -5.23 17.30
N PHE A 114 10.36 -4.89 16.08
CA PHE A 114 11.14 -4.10 15.15
C PHE A 114 10.79 -2.62 15.29
N SER A 115 11.29 -2.02 16.34
CA SER A 115 10.98 -0.62 16.67
C SER A 115 12.22 0.25 16.52
N SER A 116 12.12 1.29 15.70
CA SER A 116 13.08 2.41 15.71
C SER A 116 12.72 3.47 16.78
N GLY A 117 11.81 3.16 17.68
CA GLY A 117 11.27 4.10 18.69
C GLY A 117 12.25 4.44 19.80
N LYS A 118 12.28 5.71 20.19
CA LYS A 118 13.21 6.31 21.17
C LYS A 118 13.16 5.70 22.59
N PHE A 119 12.17 4.84 22.91
CA PHE A 119 11.89 4.49 24.30
C PHE A 119 12.49 3.19 24.81
N PHE A 120 12.80 2.20 23.96
CA PHE A 120 13.16 0.88 24.46
C PHE A 120 14.33 0.15 23.80
N PHE A 121 14.85 0.58 22.65
CA PHE A 121 15.98 -0.11 22.00
C PHE A 121 16.83 0.84 21.16
N ASN A 122 18.12 0.50 21.05
CA ASN A 122 19.09 1.24 20.25
C ASN A 122 18.57 1.52 18.84
N LYS A 123 18.49 2.81 18.51
CA LYS A 123 18.26 3.26 17.13
C LYS A 123 19.43 2.73 16.30
N ASP A 124 19.17 1.74 15.49
CA ASP A 124 20.11 1.42 14.43
C ASP A 124 20.05 2.55 13.37
N LYS A 125 20.94 3.54 13.55
CA LYS A 125 21.09 4.68 12.66
C LYS A 125 21.47 4.24 11.24
N SER A 126 22.02 3.03 11.08
CA SER A 126 22.41 2.46 9.79
C SER A 126 21.22 2.24 8.84
N LEU A 127 20.00 2.18 9.40
CA LEU A 127 18.76 1.98 8.62
C LEU A 127 18.09 3.28 8.16
N ASN A 128 18.58 4.44 8.58
CA ASN A 128 17.90 5.71 8.28
C ASN A 128 17.84 6.05 6.79
N HIS A 129 18.77 5.52 5.99
CA HIS A 129 18.85 5.72 4.54
C HIS A 129 17.96 4.75 3.75
N LEU A 130 17.39 3.73 4.40
CA LEU A 130 16.53 2.74 3.76
C LEU A 130 15.08 3.22 3.68
N SER A 131 14.40 2.87 2.61
CA SER A 131 12.94 3.02 2.49
C SER A 131 12.20 2.14 3.51
N VAL A 132 10.90 2.36 3.70
CA VAL A 132 10.09 1.53 4.62
C VAL A 132 10.11 0.06 4.21
N SER A 133 9.97 -0.20 2.92
CA SER A 133 9.99 -1.57 2.37
C SER A 133 11.35 -2.25 2.52
N GLU A 134 12.45 -1.54 2.30
CA GLU A 134 13.80 -2.08 2.53
C GLU A 134 14.03 -2.40 4.01
N LYS A 135 13.53 -1.57 4.93
CA LYS A 135 13.57 -1.85 6.38
C LYS A 135 12.81 -3.13 6.72
N ILE A 136 11.61 -3.32 6.16
CA ILE A 136 10.80 -4.52 6.40
C ILE A 136 11.50 -5.76 5.84
N LEU A 137 12.08 -5.67 4.65
CA LEU A 137 12.84 -6.77 4.05
C LEU A 137 14.06 -7.12 4.88
N LYS A 138 14.83 -6.12 5.34
CA LYS A 138 15.98 -6.37 6.22
C LYS A 138 15.56 -7.03 7.53
N GLN A 139 14.48 -6.54 8.15
CA GLN A 139 13.91 -7.16 9.34
C GLN A 139 13.51 -8.63 9.11
N SER A 140 13.02 -8.95 7.93
CA SER A 140 12.69 -10.34 7.56
C SER A 140 13.93 -11.22 7.49
N VAL A 141 15.04 -10.69 6.95
CA VAL A 141 16.34 -11.37 6.92
C VAL A 141 16.90 -11.58 8.33
N ASP A 142 16.85 -10.55 9.17
CA ASP A 142 17.32 -10.60 10.57
C ASP A 142 16.53 -11.62 11.41
N LEU A 143 15.31 -11.96 10.98
CA LEU A 143 14.48 -13.02 11.58
C LEU A 143 14.81 -14.42 11.04
N ASN A 144 15.82 -14.59 10.19
CA ASN A 144 16.13 -15.84 9.47
C ASN A 144 14.95 -16.38 8.63
N PHE A 145 13.95 -15.56 8.35
CA PHE A 145 12.97 -15.90 7.35
C PHE A 145 13.59 -15.74 5.98
N LEU A 146 13.46 -16.76 5.14
CA LEU A 146 13.99 -16.77 3.77
C LEU A 146 13.31 -15.68 2.92
N ALA A 147 13.60 -14.42 3.22
CA ALA A 147 13.18 -13.26 2.45
C ALA A 147 13.86 -13.18 1.06
N ASN A 148 14.44 -14.28 0.60
CA ASN A 148 14.97 -14.43 -0.74
C ASN A 148 13.87 -14.40 -1.82
N LYS A 149 12.60 -14.60 -1.45
CA LYS A 149 11.47 -14.36 -2.34
C LYS A 149 10.86 -12.99 -1.99
N LYS A 150 11.27 -11.96 -2.71
CA LYS A 150 10.62 -10.64 -2.74
C LYS A 150 9.23 -10.76 -3.38
N ASP A 151 8.33 -11.53 -2.77
CA ASP A 151 6.99 -11.76 -3.30
C ASP A 151 6.03 -10.69 -2.78
N PHE A 152 6.00 -9.57 -3.47
CA PHE A 152 5.07 -8.48 -3.22
C PHE A 152 3.73 -8.65 -3.95
N TYR A 153 3.54 -9.73 -4.69
CA TYR A 153 2.34 -9.89 -5.50
C TYR A 153 1.17 -10.39 -4.69
N LEU A 154 0.03 -9.74 -4.87
CA LEU A 154 -1.25 -10.20 -4.36
C LEU A 154 -1.80 -11.33 -5.24
N SER A 155 -2.58 -12.21 -4.62
CA SER A 155 -3.37 -13.20 -5.34
C SER A 155 -4.41 -12.51 -6.23
N GLU A 156 -4.62 -13.06 -7.42
CA GLU A 156 -5.61 -12.54 -8.36
C GLU A 156 -7.00 -12.58 -7.75
N GLY A 157 -7.75 -11.52 -7.96
CA GLY A 157 -9.12 -11.36 -7.49
C GLY A 157 -10.13 -11.39 -8.62
N GLU A 158 -11.36 -11.04 -8.30
CA GLU A 158 -12.43 -10.91 -9.27
C GLU A 158 -12.17 -9.70 -10.19
N VAL A 159 -12.31 -9.90 -11.48
CA VAL A 159 -12.28 -8.88 -12.52
C VAL A 159 -13.70 -8.42 -12.80
N ASP A 160 -13.91 -7.16 -13.12
CA ASP A 160 -15.23 -6.70 -13.57
C ASP A 160 -15.47 -7.11 -15.02
N PRO A 161 -16.42 -8.03 -15.32
CA PRO A 161 -16.67 -8.48 -16.69
C PRO A 161 -17.01 -7.36 -17.64
N LYS A 162 -17.70 -6.31 -17.17
CA LYS A 162 -18.08 -5.15 -17.99
C LYS A 162 -16.88 -4.32 -18.45
N LEU A 163 -15.75 -4.44 -17.76
CA LEU A 163 -14.52 -3.73 -18.11
C LEU A 163 -13.59 -4.56 -18.98
N GLN A 164 -13.83 -5.86 -19.14
CA GLN A 164 -13.01 -6.74 -19.98
C GLN A 164 -13.34 -6.64 -21.48
N GLU A 165 -14.56 -6.22 -21.84
CA GLU A 165 -15.05 -6.18 -23.22
C GLU A 165 -14.56 -4.96 -24.00
N SER A 166 -13.84 -4.03 -23.36
CA SER A 166 -13.46 -2.76 -23.96
C SER A 166 -11.98 -2.74 -24.38
N SER A 167 -11.67 -1.79 -25.24
CA SER A 167 -10.30 -1.36 -25.54
C SER A 167 -9.52 -1.10 -24.22
N LEU A 168 -8.19 -1.08 -24.30
CA LEU A 168 -7.27 -0.80 -23.19
C LEU A 168 -7.84 0.08 -22.06
N ASN A 169 -7.87 -0.44 -20.85
CA ASN A 169 -8.34 0.25 -19.65
C ASN A 169 -7.16 0.81 -18.86
N ILE A 170 -7.25 2.06 -18.45
CA ILE A 170 -6.17 2.78 -17.75
C ILE A 170 -6.71 3.32 -16.43
N PHE A 171 -6.05 2.97 -15.33
CA PHE A 171 -6.33 3.54 -14.02
C PHE A 171 -5.35 4.67 -13.72
N ILE A 172 -5.85 5.84 -13.33
CA ILE A 172 -5.03 7.02 -13.01
C ILE A 172 -5.27 7.47 -11.57
N SER A 173 -4.25 7.39 -10.71
CA SER A 173 -4.28 7.93 -9.34
C SER A 173 -3.63 9.31 -9.31
N ILE A 174 -4.46 10.36 -9.31
CA ILE A 174 -3.98 11.75 -9.39
C ILE A 174 -3.60 12.35 -8.05
N ASP A 175 -3.81 11.62 -6.96
CA ASP A 175 -3.59 12.10 -5.58
C ASP A 175 -2.57 11.25 -4.84
N SER A 176 -1.88 11.88 -3.90
CA SER A 176 -1.04 11.22 -2.91
C SER A 176 -1.38 11.75 -1.52
N HIS A 177 -1.15 10.94 -0.48
CA HIS A 177 -1.37 11.34 0.91
C HIS A 177 -0.48 12.54 1.31
N HIS A 178 0.70 12.62 0.73
CA HIS A 178 1.66 13.70 0.96
C HIS A 178 1.66 14.68 -0.21
N ASP A 179 1.38 15.95 0.05
CA ASP A 179 1.26 16.96 -1.00
C ASP A 179 2.55 17.14 -1.82
N HIS A 180 3.71 16.92 -1.19
CA HIS A 180 5.00 16.97 -1.91
C HIS A 180 5.19 15.84 -2.93
N ASN A 181 4.37 14.78 -2.88
CA ASN A 181 4.40 13.68 -3.85
C ASN A 181 3.44 13.90 -5.03
N ASN A 182 2.78 15.05 -5.09
CA ASN A 182 1.82 15.33 -6.16
C ASN A 182 2.51 15.96 -7.37
N TRP A 183 2.44 15.29 -8.52
CA TRP A 183 2.93 15.82 -9.81
C TRP A 183 2.15 17.03 -10.31
N GLY A 184 0.95 17.25 -9.78
CA GLY A 184 0.08 18.35 -10.11
C GLY A 184 -1.09 17.97 -11.02
N ILE A 185 -2.27 18.45 -10.63
CA ILE A 185 -3.54 18.13 -11.32
C ILE A 185 -3.52 18.51 -12.81
N LYS A 186 -2.91 19.65 -13.17
CA LYS A 186 -2.86 20.12 -14.56
C LYS A 186 -2.09 19.17 -15.48
N SER A 187 -1.03 18.55 -14.98
CA SER A 187 -0.24 17.56 -15.72
C SER A 187 -1.03 16.28 -15.94
N PHE A 188 -1.77 15.84 -14.92
CA PHE A 188 -2.67 14.69 -15.09
C PHE A 188 -3.81 14.97 -16.07
N ILE A 189 -4.40 16.17 -16.08
CA ILE A 189 -5.44 16.52 -17.04
C ILE A 189 -4.90 16.44 -18.46
N LYS A 190 -3.73 16.97 -18.75
CA LYS A 190 -3.11 16.90 -20.08
C LYS A 190 -2.96 15.46 -20.59
N ILE A 191 -2.56 14.53 -19.73
CA ILE A 191 -2.43 13.12 -20.13
C ILE A 191 -3.81 12.47 -20.29
N ILE A 192 -4.77 12.77 -19.41
CA ILE A 192 -6.14 12.26 -19.49
C ILE A 192 -6.78 12.69 -20.80
N GLU A 193 -6.68 13.96 -21.21
CA GLU A 193 -7.20 14.49 -22.46
C GLU A 193 -6.72 13.71 -23.68
N LYS A 194 -5.46 13.31 -23.69
CA LYS A 194 -4.89 12.50 -24.77
C LYS A 194 -5.39 11.05 -24.73
N LEU A 195 -5.52 10.46 -23.52
CA LEU A 195 -5.88 9.05 -23.37
C LEU A 195 -7.35 8.75 -23.65
N ILE A 196 -8.29 9.61 -23.23
CA ILE A 196 -9.74 9.37 -23.37
C ILE A 196 -10.21 9.32 -24.83
N ILE A 197 -9.40 9.73 -25.79
CA ILE A 197 -9.74 9.70 -27.21
C ILE A 197 -10.01 8.27 -27.68
N LYS A 198 -9.25 7.31 -27.16
CA LYS A 198 -9.29 5.91 -27.61
C LYS A 198 -9.37 4.88 -26.47
N LYS A 199 -9.32 5.31 -25.21
CA LYS A 199 -9.14 4.43 -24.04
C LYS A 199 -10.14 4.76 -22.96
N ASN A 200 -10.52 3.77 -22.14
CA ASN A 200 -11.26 4.02 -20.92
C ASN A 200 -10.29 4.43 -19.80
N VAL A 201 -10.57 5.56 -19.19
CA VAL A 201 -9.72 6.15 -18.15
C VAL A 201 -10.50 6.23 -16.83
N PHE A 202 -10.02 5.52 -15.83
CA PHE A 202 -10.56 5.52 -14.47
C PHE A 202 -9.72 6.45 -13.61
N VAL A 203 -10.30 7.56 -13.17
CA VAL A 203 -9.58 8.58 -12.38
C VAL A 203 -9.93 8.45 -10.90
N ASN A 204 -8.92 8.27 -10.08
CA ASN A 204 -9.03 8.14 -8.63
C ASN A 204 -8.31 9.27 -7.89
N PHE A 205 -8.93 9.76 -6.84
CA PHE A 205 -8.38 10.69 -5.85
C PHE A 205 -9.15 10.57 -4.53
N SER A 206 -8.60 11.11 -3.46
CA SER A 206 -9.24 11.10 -2.14
C SER A 206 -10.58 11.84 -2.17
N PRO A 207 -11.66 11.31 -1.56
CA PRO A 207 -12.93 12.05 -1.40
C PRO A 207 -12.77 13.42 -0.75
N LYS A 208 -11.72 13.65 0.01
CA LYS A 208 -11.39 14.96 0.61
C LYS A 208 -10.93 16.00 -0.41
N LYS A 209 -10.54 15.58 -1.61
CA LYS A 209 -10.03 16.43 -2.70
C LYS A 209 -11.04 16.61 -3.83
N LEU A 210 -12.35 16.60 -3.54
CA LEU A 210 -13.43 16.86 -4.52
C LEU A 210 -13.24 18.14 -5.32
N TYR A 211 -12.51 19.12 -4.77
CA TYR A 211 -12.17 20.34 -5.50
C TYR A 211 -11.34 20.06 -6.78
N PHE A 212 -10.76 18.90 -6.94
CA PHE A 212 -10.08 18.52 -8.18
C PHE A 212 -11.02 18.51 -9.38
N LEU A 213 -12.30 18.20 -9.20
CA LEU A 213 -13.29 18.22 -10.29
C LEU A 213 -13.41 19.57 -10.96
N LYS A 214 -13.11 20.68 -10.26
CA LYS A 214 -13.16 22.04 -10.81
C LYS A 214 -12.09 22.29 -11.89
N PHE A 215 -11.08 21.45 -11.98
CA PHE A 215 -10.04 21.57 -12.99
C PHE A 215 -10.38 20.84 -14.31
N PHE A 216 -11.40 19.97 -14.29
CA PHE A 216 -11.88 19.26 -15.48
C PHE A 216 -12.89 20.15 -16.22
N ASN A 217 -12.67 20.36 -17.50
CA ASN A 217 -13.63 21.10 -18.35
C ASN A 217 -14.87 20.24 -18.66
N GLU A 218 -15.93 20.87 -19.18
CA GLU A 218 -17.19 20.20 -19.47
C GLU A 218 -17.04 19.07 -20.50
N ASN A 219 -16.16 19.21 -21.47
CA ASN A 219 -15.91 18.16 -22.48
C ASN A 219 -15.34 16.90 -21.84
N LEU A 220 -14.41 17.06 -20.88
CA LEU A 220 -13.87 15.94 -20.12
C LEU A 220 -14.93 15.30 -19.23
N LEU A 221 -15.67 16.13 -18.47
CA LEU A 221 -16.70 15.65 -17.55
C LEU A 221 -17.82 14.87 -18.26
N ASN A 222 -18.13 15.22 -19.51
CA ASN A 222 -19.16 14.58 -20.34
C ASN A 222 -18.62 13.41 -21.19
N SER A 223 -17.32 13.12 -21.12
CA SER A 223 -16.73 12.01 -21.88
C SER A 223 -17.21 10.65 -21.35
N LYS A 224 -17.69 9.79 -22.24
CA LYS A 224 -18.08 8.41 -21.89
C LYS A 224 -16.89 7.54 -21.47
N ASN A 225 -15.69 7.93 -21.89
CA ASN A 225 -14.45 7.20 -21.63
C ASN A 225 -13.76 7.65 -20.32
N LEU A 226 -14.30 8.65 -19.60
CA LEU A 226 -13.77 9.13 -18.34
C LEU A 226 -14.70 8.74 -17.18
N ILE A 227 -14.16 7.96 -16.25
CA ILE A 227 -14.92 7.42 -15.11
C ILE A 227 -14.21 7.81 -13.81
N PHE A 228 -14.89 8.54 -12.94
CA PHE A 228 -14.37 8.90 -11.62
C PHE A 228 -14.66 7.80 -10.59
N THR A 229 -13.62 7.41 -9.84
CA THR A 229 -13.69 6.32 -8.85
C THR A 229 -13.44 6.79 -7.42
N HIS A 230 -13.43 8.09 -7.16
CA HIS A 230 -13.09 8.70 -5.86
C HIS A 230 -14.08 8.36 -4.73
N THR A 231 -15.29 7.92 -5.06
CA THR A 231 -16.30 7.48 -4.09
C THR A 231 -16.33 5.97 -3.88
N GLU A 232 -15.52 5.23 -4.62
CA GLU A 232 -15.52 3.77 -4.57
C GLU A 232 -14.87 3.20 -3.32
N THR A 233 -15.31 2.02 -2.92
CA THR A 233 -14.67 1.26 -1.85
C THR A 233 -13.32 0.70 -2.32
N ILE A 234 -12.43 0.40 -1.37
CA ILE A 234 -11.13 -0.21 -1.72
C ILE A 234 -11.29 -1.54 -2.48
N SER A 235 -12.29 -2.35 -2.14
CA SER A 235 -12.59 -3.59 -2.86
C SER A 235 -12.95 -3.31 -4.32
N ARG A 236 -13.75 -2.28 -4.58
CA ARG A 236 -14.13 -1.89 -5.94
C ARG A 236 -12.94 -1.28 -6.70
N ILE A 237 -12.12 -0.47 -6.04
CA ILE A 237 -10.88 0.06 -6.63
C ILE A 237 -9.94 -1.09 -7.02
N MET A 238 -9.79 -2.11 -6.18
CA MET A 238 -8.98 -3.28 -6.51
C MET A 238 -9.53 -4.03 -7.74
N GLN A 239 -10.84 -4.24 -7.83
CA GLN A 239 -11.47 -4.86 -9.00
C GLN A 239 -11.23 -4.03 -10.27
N ILE A 240 -11.37 -2.70 -10.18
CA ILE A 240 -11.11 -1.79 -11.32
C ILE A 240 -9.63 -1.88 -11.73
N ILE A 241 -8.69 -1.77 -10.79
CA ILE A 241 -7.25 -1.89 -11.08
C ILE A 241 -6.96 -3.26 -11.72
N GLN A 242 -7.58 -4.33 -11.22
CA GLN A 242 -7.40 -5.66 -11.76
C GLN A 242 -7.93 -5.80 -13.19
N SER A 243 -8.98 -5.05 -13.55
CA SER A 243 -9.54 -4.99 -14.90
C SER A 243 -8.80 -4.01 -15.82
N CYS A 244 -7.87 -3.22 -15.29
CA CYS A 244 -7.05 -2.31 -16.07
C CYS A 244 -5.77 -2.99 -16.55
N ASP A 245 -5.25 -2.52 -17.68
CA ASP A 245 -3.99 -2.96 -18.26
C ASP A 245 -2.83 -2.14 -17.68
N ILE A 246 -3.09 -0.86 -17.43
CA ILE A 246 -2.09 0.13 -17.03
C ILE A 246 -2.56 0.92 -15.82
N VAL A 247 -1.63 1.20 -14.92
CA VAL A 247 -1.81 2.10 -13.77
C VAL A 247 -0.83 3.26 -13.87
N ILE A 248 -1.33 4.48 -13.84
CA ILE A 248 -0.54 5.71 -13.87
C ILE A 248 -0.83 6.50 -12.61
N GLY A 249 0.16 7.10 -11.98
CA GLY A 249 -0.15 8.00 -10.87
C GLY A 249 1.03 8.45 -10.04
N ASN A 250 0.72 9.30 -9.08
CA ASN A 250 1.68 9.65 -8.04
C ASN A 250 2.04 8.42 -7.20
N GLU A 251 3.25 8.39 -6.66
CA GLU A 251 3.67 7.36 -5.71
C GLU A 251 2.67 7.31 -4.53
N SER A 252 1.83 6.25 -4.52
CA SER A 252 0.68 6.16 -3.63
C SER A 252 0.19 4.72 -3.45
N GLY A 253 -0.71 4.49 -2.51
CA GLY A 253 -1.30 3.17 -2.26
C GLY A 253 -1.92 2.50 -3.51
N PRO A 254 -2.73 3.19 -4.33
CA PRO A 254 -3.26 2.62 -5.57
C PRO A 254 -2.18 2.22 -6.59
N VAL A 255 -1.08 2.97 -6.67
CA VAL A 255 0.06 2.63 -7.55
C VAL A 255 0.78 1.37 -7.03
N CYS A 256 1.01 1.29 -5.72
CA CYS A 256 1.54 0.07 -5.10
C CYS A 256 0.62 -1.14 -5.32
N LEU A 257 -0.71 -0.96 -5.23
CA LEU A 257 -1.67 -2.01 -5.57
C LEU A 257 -1.54 -2.45 -7.02
N GLY A 258 -1.45 -1.51 -7.96
CA GLY A 258 -1.25 -1.81 -9.37
C GLY A 258 0.00 -2.69 -9.60
N ALA A 259 1.12 -2.31 -9.01
CA ALA A 259 2.36 -3.07 -9.07
C ALA A 259 2.21 -4.48 -8.44
N SER A 260 1.56 -4.58 -7.28
CA SER A 260 1.34 -5.87 -6.60
C SER A 260 0.33 -6.77 -7.32
N LEU A 261 -0.54 -6.22 -8.15
CA LEU A 261 -1.46 -6.94 -9.04
C LEU A 261 -0.85 -7.19 -10.43
N LYS A 262 0.46 -7.04 -10.58
CA LYS A 262 1.24 -7.28 -11.81
C LYS A 262 0.77 -6.43 -13.02
N LYS A 263 0.28 -5.23 -12.77
CA LYS A 263 -0.10 -4.31 -13.83
C LYS A 263 1.12 -3.53 -14.31
N LYS A 264 1.10 -3.11 -15.59
CA LYS A 264 2.07 -2.15 -16.10
C LYS A 264 1.87 -0.82 -15.37
N VAL A 265 2.89 -0.36 -14.63
CA VAL A 265 2.78 0.84 -13.80
C VAL A 265 3.68 1.94 -14.32
N HIS A 266 3.13 3.16 -14.33
CA HIS A 266 3.85 4.41 -14.53
C HIS A 266 3.73 5.22 -13.23
N SER A 267 4.77 5.16 -12.38
CA SER A 267 4.80 5.87 -11.12
C SER A 267 5.56 7.18 -11.24
N ILE A 268 4.93 8.28 -10.82
CA ILE A 268 5.54 9.60 -10.79
C ILE A 268 5.81 9.94 -9.33
N TYR A 269 7.08 10.18 -9.01
CA TYR A 269 7.51 10.40 -7.63
C TYR A 269 8.25 11.73 -7.44
N SER A 270 8.24 12.21 -6.21
CA SER A 270 8.96 13.42 -5.82
C SER A 270 10.43 13.10 -5.49
N PRO A 271 11.33 14.02 -5.79
CA PRO A 271 12.78 13.88 -5.54
C PRO A 271 13.16 13.84 -4.06
N ILE A 272 12.26 14.05 -3.14
CA ILE A 272 12.53 13.87 -1.70
C ILE A 272 12.95 12.42 -1.41
N TYR A 273 12.51 11.50 -2.26
CA TYR A 273 12.92 10.11 -2.20
C TYR A 273 13.94 9.82 -3.31
N THR A 274 15.05 9.22 -2.95
CA THR A 274 16.08 8.79 -3.92
C THR A 274 15.57 7.70 -4.87
N LYS A 275 14.54 6.96 -4.44
CA LYS A 275 13.88 5.91 -5.23
C LYS A 275 12.39 5.85 -4.84
N PRO A 276 11.50 5.58 -5.81
CA PRO A 276 10.09 5.31 -5.50
C PRO A 276 9.96 3.97 -4.75
N GLU A 277 9.11 3.95 -3.74
CA GLU A 277 8.90 2.72 -2.95
C GLU A 277 8.25 1.60 -3.78
N SER A 278 7.37 1.95 -4.73
CA SER A 278 6.77 0.99 -5.66
C SER A 278 7.76 0.26 -6.56
N GLN A 279 8.95 0.83 -6.79
CA GLN A 279 10.04 0.17 -7.54
C GLN A 279 10.51 -1.13 -6.89
N ILE A 280 10.36 -1.24 -5.57
CA ILE A 280 10.75 -2.44 -4.84
C ILE A 280 9.76 -3.58 -5.08
N ILE A 281 8.49 -3.23 -5.34
CA ILE A 281 7.43 -4.20 -5.64
C ILE A 281 7.68 -4.82 -7.01
N ASP A 282 7.89 -4.00 -8.03
CA ASP A 282 8.20 -4.46 -9.38
C ASP A 282 9.19 -3.51 -10.07
N PRO A 283 10.47 -3.88 -10.16
CA PRO A 283 11.50 -3.06 -10.76
C PRO A 283 11.37 -2.89 -12.29
N ASN A 284 10.53 -3.69 -12.96
CA ASN A 284 10.33 -3.62 -14.41
C ASN A 284 9.33 -2.55 -14.83
N ASN A 285 8.66 -1.91 -13.89
CA ASN A 285 7.74 -0.81 -14.17
C ASN A 285 8.47 0.51 -14.46
N ASN A 286 7.73 1.51 -14.90
CA ASN A 286 8.28 2.80 -15.28
C ASN A 286 8.19 3.80 -14.13
N TYR A 287 9.30 4.47 -13.83
CA TYR A 287 9.42 5.40 -12.71
C TYR A 287 9.96 6.73 -13.20
N TYR A 288 9.25 7.83 -12.87
CA TYR A 288 9.59 9.16 -13.33
C TYR A 288 9.79 10.10 -12.15
N ASN A 289 10.99 10.68 -12.04
CA ASN A 289 11.26 11.74 -11.09
C ASN A 289 10.71 13.05 -11.63
N SER A 290 9.78 13.68 -10.91
CA SER A 290 9.13 14.90 -11.35
C SER A 290 10.02 16.15 -11.34
N ASN A 291 11.21 16.10 -10.76
CA ASN A 291 12.20 17.18 -10.83
C ASN A 291 13.20 17.02 -11.97
N ASP A 292 13.51 15.77 -12.34
CA ASP A 292 14.51 15.50 -13.38
C ASP A 292 13.91 15.56 -14.79
N ASN A 293 12.57 15.52 -14.88
CA ASN A 293 11.87 15.54 -16.16
C ASN A 293 10.76 16.60 -16.13
N SER A 294 10.59 17.33 -17.21
CA SER A 294 9.43 18.21 -17.38
C SER A 294 8.12 17.39 -17.47
N SER A 295 7.00 18.04 -17.19
CA SER A 295 5.70 17.35 -17.28
C SER A 295 5.43 16.84 -18.72
N GLU A 296 5.84 17.59 -19.74
CA GLU A 296 5.72 17.21 -21.14
C GLU A 296 6.55 15.96 -21.46
N GLU A 297 7.79 15.90 -21.02
CA GLU A 297 8.65 14.72 -21.19
C GLU A 297 8.07 13.47 -20.54
N ILE A 298 7.52 13.59 -19.34
CA ILE A 298 6.88 12.46 -18.63
C ILE A 298 5.65 12.02 -19.43
N ILE A 299 4.79 12.94 -19.86
CA ILE A 299 3.60 12.64 -20.67
C ILE A 299 4.01 11.89 -21.94
N ASP A 300 4.98 12.40 -22.68
CA ASP A 300 5.44 11.79 -23.93
C ASP A 300 6.03 10.39 -23.71
N LYS A 301 6.82 10.19 -22.66
CA LYS A 301 7.35 8.87 -22.29
C LYS A 301 6.24 7.88 -21.97
N ILE A 302 5.21 8.31 -21.21
CA ILE A 302 4.07 7.46 -20.87
C ILE A 302 3.29 7.11 -22.13
N LEU A 303 2.95 8.09 -22.99
CA LEU A 303 2.17 7.86 -24.21
C LEU A 303 2.88 6.92 -25.18
N ARG A 304 4.19 7.11 -25.42
CA ARG A 304 4.97 6.19 -26.27
C ARG A 304 4.99 4.76 -25.74
N SER A 305 4.97 4.59 -24.43
CA SER A 305 4.97 3.25 -23.82
C SER A 305 3.61 2.54 -23.91
N ILE A 306 2.54 3.29 -24.24
CA ILE A 306 1.16 2.79 -24.38
C ILE A 306 0.81 2.51 -25.85
N ASP A 307 1.77 2.64 -26.77
CA ASP A 307 1.57 2.52 -28.22
C ASP A 307 0.44 3.44 -28.73
N PHE A 308 0.68 4.74 -28.58
CA PHE A 308 -0.18 5.79 -29.10
C PHE A 308 0.31 6.26 -30.46
#